data_1c7b2340d4c26dc8072b419d085b436f
#
_entry.id   1c7b2340d4c26dc8072b419d085b436f
#
_cell.length_a   1.000
_cell.length_b   1.000
_cell.length_c   1.000
_cell.angle_alpha   90.00
_cell.angle_beta   90.00
_cell.angle_gamma   90.00
#
_symmetry.space_group_name_H-M   'P 1'
#
loop_
_entity.id
_entity.type
_entity.pdbx_description
1 polymer ?
#
loop_
_entity_poly.entity_id
_entity_poly.type
_entity_poly.pdbx_seq_one_letter_code
_entity_poly.pdbx_strand_id
1 'polypeptide(L)'
;MAKMLMFGEEARRSMQVGVDKLADTVKVTLGPKGRNVVLGKKFGAPLITNDGVSIAREIELEDPYENMGAQLVKEVATKTNDVAGDGTTTATLLAQAIVREGLKNVTAGANPMLIRNGINVAVKKAVEEIQAISKPVEGKEDISRVAAISAADEEIGKLIADAMEKVGNCLLY
;
A
#
# COMPACT_ATOMS: atom_id res chain seq x y z
N MET A 1 -29.64 -7.76 9.29
CA MET A 1 -29.19 -6.39 9.59
C MET A 1 -29.62 -5.47 8.46
N ALA A 2 -30.35 -4.38 8.76
CA ALA A 2 -30.72 -3.40 7.73
C ALA A 2 -29.48 -2.69 7.21
N LYS A 3 -29.43 -2.43 5.89
CA LYS A 3 -28.33 -1.69 5.27
C LYS A 3 -28.64 -0.20 5.24
N MET A 4 -27.69 0.63 5.60
CA MET A 4 -27.75 2.07 5.37
C MET A 4 -27.33 2.35 3.92
N LEU A 5 -28.02 3.29 3.28
CA LEU A 5 -27.76 3.65 1.89
C LEU A 5 -27.42 5.13 1.80
N MET A 6 -26.36 5.45 1.07
CA MET A 6 -25.93 6.82 0.76
C MET A 6 -25.61 6.91 -0.72
N PHE A 7 -25.92 8.01 -1.38
CA PHE A 7 -25.80 8.17 -2.83
C PHE A 7 -25.10 9.48 -3.20
N GLY A 8 -24.67 9.56 -4.45
CA GLY A 8 -24.21 10.79 -5.06
C GLY A 8 -22.88 11.29 -4.55
N GLU A 9 -22.76 12.60 -4.44
CA GLU A 9 -21.52 13.27 -4.05
C GLU A 9 -21.17 13.05 -2.57
N GLU A 10 -22.16 13.04 -1.71
CA GLU A 10 -21.97 12.81 -0.28
C GLU A 10 -21.30 11.47 0.01
N ALA A 11 -21.79 10.40 -0.64
CA ALA A 11 -21.21 9.07 -0.53
C ALA A 11 -19.75 9.05 -0.99
N ARG A 12 -19.45 9.66 -2.15
CA ARG A 12 -18.08 9.74 -2.67
C ARG A 12 -17.15 10.51 -1.73
N ARG A 13 -17.64 11.62 -1.18
CA ARG A 13 -16.86 12.45 -0.24
C ARG A 13 -16.54 11.69 1.05
N SER A 14 -17.52 11.03 1.65
CA SER A 14 -17.29 10.23 2.86
C SER A 14 -16.28 9.12 2.62
N MET A 15 -16.42 8.38 1.52
CA MET A 15 -15.44 7.35 1.15
C MET A 15 -14.05 7.94 0.91
N GLN A 16 -13.93 9.10 0.24
CA GLN A 16 -12.64 9.76 0.04
C GLN A 16 -11.98 10.16 1.36
N VAL A 17 -12.75 10.66 2.32
CA VAL A 17 -12.22 10.98 3.66
C VAL A 17 -11.62 9.73 4.32
N GLY A 18 -12.30 8.57 4.18
CA GLY A 18 -11.80 7.32 4.70
C GLY A 18 -10.50 6.85 4.02
N VAL A 19 -10.43 6.96 2.68
CA VAL A 19 -9.21 6.71 1.90
C VAL A 19 -8.07 7.59 2.40
N ASP A 20 -8.34 8.89 2.59
CA ASP A 20 -7.35 9.86 3.01
C ASP A 20 -6.86 9.60 4.44
N LYS A 21 -7.75 9.32 5.38
CA LYS A 21 -7.40 9.02 6.77
C LYS A 21 -6.45 7.82 6.87
N LEU A 22 -6.73 6.74 6.15
CA LEU A 22 -5.87 5.57 6.15
C LEU A 22 -4.53 5.85 5.45
N ALA A 23 -4.57 6.38 4.24
CA ALA A 23 -3.38 6.62 3.45
C ALA A 23 -2.44 7.65 4.10
N ASP A 24 -2.96 8.72 4.67
CA ASP A 24 -2.17 9.74 5.37
C ASP A 24 -1.52 9.18 6.64
N THR A 25 -2.15 8.20 7.32
CA THR A 25 -1.54 7.50 8.45
C THR A 25 -0.37 6.62 8.01
N VAL A 26 -0.53 5.88 6.92
CA VAL A 26 0.53 5.03 6.36
C VAL A 26 1.67 5.86 5.76
N LYS A 27 1.35 6.98 5.13
CA LYS A 27 2.27 7.88 4.43
C LYS A 27 3.43 8.37 5.29
N VAL A 28 3.22 8.56 6.59
CA VAL A 28 4.26 9.08 7.50
C VAL A 28 5.46 8.14 7.63
N THR A 29 5.32 6.88 7.22
CA THR A 29 6.39 5.87 7.26
C THR A 29 7.28 5.87 5.99
N LEU A 30 6.91 6.62 4.94
CA LEU A 30 7.57 6.55 3.64
C LEU A 30 8.93 7.26 3.62
N GLY A 31 9.91 6.58 3.01
CA GLY A 31 11.20 7.14 2.63
C GLY A 31 12.18 7.35 3.79
N PRO A 32 13.33 8.01 3.52
CA PRO A 32 14.43 8.12 4.49
C PRO A 32 14.11 8.99 5.71
N LYS A 33 13.04 9.78 5.65
CA LYS A 33 12.50 10.54 6.78
C LYS A 33 11.25 9.89 7.37
N GLY A 34 10.99 8.64 7.01
CA GLY A 34 9.85 7.86 7.51
C GLY A 34 9.88 7.74 9.05
N ARG A 35 8.71 7.75 9.64
CA ARG A 35 8.51 7.66 11.10
C ARG A 35 7.72 6.42 11.43
N ASN A 36 7.88 5.95 12.66
CA ASN A 36 7.03 4.90 13.18
C ASN A 36 5.65 5.45 13.54
N VAL A 37 4.64 4.61 13.39
CA VAL A 37 3.28 4.82 13.88
C VAL A 37 3.09 4.03 15.15
N VAL A 38 2.43 4.63 16.12
CA VAL A 38 2.06 3.97 17.39
C VAL A 38 0.59 3.62 17.34
N LEU A 39 0.30 2.32 17.35
CA LEU A 39 -1.06 1.78 17.29
C LEU A 39 -1.50 1.34 18.69
N GLY A 40 -2.57 1.94 19.20
CA GLY A 40 -3.16 1.54 20.47
C GLY A 40 -3.83 0.18 20.37
N LYS A 41 -3.54 -0.71 21.32
CA LYS A 41 -4.24 -2.00 21.43
C LYS A 41 -5.22 -1.99 22.58
N LYS A 42 -6.35 -2.67 22.44
CA LYS A 42 -7.33 -2.83 23.54
C LYS A 42 -6.73 -3.58 24.75
N PHE A 43 -5.79 -4.48 24.47
CA PHE A 43 -5.09 -5.27 25.48
C PHE A 43 -3.60 -5.33 25.14
N GLY A 44 -2.73 -5.12 26.15
CA GLY A 44 -1.28 -5.16 25.98
C GLY A 44 -0.65 -3.81 25.64
N ALA A 45 0.64 -3.84 25.33
CA ALA A 45 1.40 -2.65 24.96
C ALA A 45 1.02 -2.14 23.54
N PRO A 46 1.10 -0.82 23.28
CA PRO A 46 0.94 -0.28 21.94
C PRO A 46 1.93 -0.92 20.96
N LEU A 47 1.49 -1.13 19.73
CA LEU A 47 2.37 -1.60 18.65
C LEU A 47 3.04 -0.39 17.99
N ILE A 48 4.37 -0.40 17.96
CA ILE A 48 5.18 0.60 17.24
C ILE A 48 5.68 -0.07 15.97
N THR A 49 5.32 0.49 14.82
CA THR A 49 5.70 -0.09 13.53
C THR A 49 5.78 0.98 12.44
N ASN A 50 6.56 0.70 11.40
CA ASN A 50 6.62 1.45 10.15
C ASN A 50 6.13 0.63 8.95
N ASP A 51 5.69 -0.59 9.17
CA ASP A 51 5.17 -1.44 8.12
C ASP A 51 3.76 -1.00 7.69
N GLY A 52 3.64 -0.62 6.41
CA GLY A 52 2.41 -0.05 5.86
C GLY A 52 1.23 -1.00 5.92
N VAL A 53 1.41 -2.31 5.67
CA VAL A 53 0.29 -3.27 5.73
C VAL A 53 -0.16 -3.52 7.16
N SER A 54 0.76 -3.59 8.11
CA SER A 54 0.42 -3.75 9.54
C SER A 54 -0.38 -2.55 10.05
N ILE A 55 0.03 -1.34 9.68
CA ILE A 55 -0.71 -0.12 10.03
C ILE A 55 -2.09 -0.14 9.38
N ALA A 56 -2.18 -0.43 8.07
CA ALA A 56 -3.44 -0.41 7.35
C ALA A 56 -4.46 -1.43 7.92
N ARG A 57 -4.00 -2.60 8.37
CA ARG A 57 -4.85 -3.65 8.94
C ARG A 57 -5.51 -3.25 10.26
N GLU A 58 -4.85 -2.44 11.08
CA GLU A 58 -5.34 -2.01 12.39
C GLU A 58 -6.28 -0.81 12.32
N ILE A 59 -6.34 -0.10 11.18
CA ILE A 59 -7.19 1.09 11.05
C ILE A 59 -8.64 0.68 10.83
N GLU A 60 -9.49 1.13 11.75
CA GLU A 60 -10.95 1.10 11.67
C GLU A 60 -11.49 2.49 12.03
N LEU A 61 -12.45 2.98 11.26
CA LEU A 61 -13.07 4.29 11.45
C LEU A 61 -14.48 4.13 12.01
N GLU A 62 -14.87 5.06 12.87
CA GLU A 62 -16.19 5.04 13.52
C GLU A 62 -17.34 5.26 12.51
N ASP A 63 -17.15 6.18 11.57
CA ASP A 63 -18.12 6.40 10.51
C ASP A 63 -18.11 5.24 9.49
N PRO A 64 -19.25 4.55 9.28
CA PRO A 64 -19.29 3.37 8.42
C PRO A 64 -19.01 3.68 6.94
N TYR A 65 -19.32 4.87 6.45
CA TYR A 65 -19.09 5.25 5.06
C TYR A 65 -17.63 5.63 4.83
N GLU A 66 -17.03 6.34 5.77
CA GLU A 66 -15.58 6.58 5.76
C GLU A 66 -14.82 5.27 5.90
N ASN A 67 -15.28 4.37 6.80
CA ASN A 67 -14.64 3.08 6.98
C ASN A 67 -14.66 2.22 5.71
N MET A 68 -15.71 2.29 4.90
CA MET A 68 -15.73 1.61 3.59
C MET A 68 -14.59 2.11 2.68
N GLY A 69 -14.33 3.41 2.64
CA GLY A 69 -13.19 3.98 1.90
C GLY A 69 -11.85 3.48 2.43
N ALA A 70 -11.68 3.47 3.74
CA ALA A 70 -10.49 2.92 4.39
C ALA A 70 -10.28 1.43 4.06
N GLN A 71 -11.35 0.61 4.12
CA GLN A 71 -11.28 -0.82 3.79
C GLN A 71 -10.84 -1.10 2.35
N LEU A 72 -11.26 -0.27 1.37
CA LEU A 72 -10.80 -0.41 -0.02
C LEU A 72 -9.28 -0.20 -0.15
N VAL A 73 -8.72 0.77 0.55
CA VAL A 73 -7.28 1.02 0.53
C VAL A 73 -6.52 -0.01 1.36
N LYS A 74 -7.10 -0.49 2.46
CA LYS A 74 -6.58 -1.63 3.23
C LYS A 74 -6.41 -2.87 2.33
N GLU A 75 -7.37 -3.12 1.45
CA GLU A 75 -7.28 -4.23 0.50
C GLU A 75 -6.12 -4.06 -0.48
N VAL A 76 -5.84 -2.83 -0.95
CA VAL A 76 -4.68 -2.54 -1.80
C VAL A 76 -3.38 -2.89 -1.10
N ALA A 77 -3.20 -2.45 0.15
CA ALA A 77 -2.01 -2.77 0.95
C ALA A 77 -1.85 -4.29 1.15
N THR A 78 -2.95 -4.98 1.48
CA THR A 78 -2.95 -6.43 1.71
C THR A 78 -2.59 -7.21 0.43
N LYS A 79 -3.22 -6.89 -0.70
CA LYS A 79 -2.91 -7.54 -1.99
C LYS A 79 -1.47 -7.30 -2.44
N THR A 80 -0.93 -6.11 -2.21
CA THR A 80 0.48 -5.82 -2.52
C THR A 80 1.40 -6.66 -1.66
N ASN A 81 1.12 -6.80 -0.37
CA ASN A 81 1.86 -7.66 0.54
C ASN A 81 1.83 -9.12 0.11
N ASP A 82 0.66 -9.63 -0.28
CA ASP A 82 0.48 -11.03 -0.66
C ASP A 82 1.22 -11.39 -1.96
N VAL A 83 1.39 -10.42 -2.87
CA VAL A 83 2.05 -10.64 -4.18
C VAL A 83 3.55 -10.36 -4.11
N ALA A 84 3.97 -9.31 -3.43
CA ALA A 84 5.35 -8.81 -3.46
C ALA A 84 6.06 -8.82 -2.09
N GLY A 85 5.33 -8.86 -1.00
CA GLY A 85 5.90 -8.80 0.36
C GLY A 85 6.47 -7.44 0.75
N ASP A 86 6.49 -6.48 -0.16
CA ASP A 86 7.03 -5.13 0.02
C ASP A 86 6.26 -4.10 -0.82
N GLY A 87 6.52 -2.80 -0.60
CA GLY A 87 5.92 -1.71 -1.35
C GLY A 87 4.50 -1.35 -0.93
N THR A 88 4.01 -1.83 0.20
CA THR A 88 2.63 -1.63 0.69
C THR A 88 2.31 -0.16 0.94
N THR A 89 3.26 0.61 1.49
CA THR A 89 3.13 2.06 1.70
C THR A 89 3.00 2.79 0.36
N THR A 90 3.87 2.48 -0.61
CA THR A 90 3.84 3.08 -1.95
C THR A 90 2.53 2.79 -2.67
N ALA A 91 2.06 1.54 -2.64
CA ALA A 91 0.79 1.14 -3.24
C ALA A 91 -0.40 1.88 -2.63
N THR A 92 -0.41 2.04 -1.31
CA THR A 92 -1.43 2.80 -0.57
C THR A 92 -1.47 4.27 -1.02
N LEU A 93 -0.31 4.91 -1.16
CA LEU A 93 -0.21 6.30 -1.63
C LEU A 93 -0.65 6.46 -3.08
N LEU A 94 -0.25 5.55 -3.95
CA LEU A 94 -0.67 5.55 -5.36
C LEU A 94 -2.19 5.39 -5.47
N ALA A 95 -2.79 4.49 -4.68
CA ALA A 95 -4.24 4.33 -4.63
C ALA A 95 -4.93 5.64 -4.21
N GLN A 96 -4.45 6.30 -3.15
CA GLN A 96 -4.97 7.60 -2.72
C GLN A 96 -4.88 8.65 -3.84
N ALA A 97 -3.72 8.77 -4.48
CA ALA A 97 -3.51 9.75 -5.55
C ALA A 97 -4.44 9.50 -6.74
N ILE A 98 -4.58 8.25 -7.19
CA ILE A 98 -5.48 7.86 -8.27
C ILE A 98 -6.94 8.17 -7.92
N VAL A 99 -7.37 7.85 -6.70
CA VAL A 99 -8.73 8.14 -6.23
C VAL A 99 -8.98 9.65 -6.18
N ARG A 100 -8.07 10.43 -5.60
CA ARG A 100 -8.19 11.90 -5.52
C ARG A 100 -8.31 12.55 -6.90
N GLU A 101 -7.43 12.19 -7.83
CA GLU A 101 -7.46 12.76 -9.18
C GLU A 101 -8.67 12.26 -9.99
N GLY A 102 -9.04 10.99 -9.84
CA GLY A 102 -10.22 10.42 -10.47
C GLY A 102 -11.51 11.12 -10.00
N LEU A 103 -11.67 11.31 -8.70
CA LEU A 103 -12.85 11.97 -8.13
C LEU A 103 -12.98 13.43 -8.53
N LYS A 104 -11.89 14.18 -8.66
CA LYS A 104 -11.91 15.55 -9.20
C LYS A 104 -12.53 15.58 -10.59
N ASN A 105 -12.13 14.68 -11.45
CA ASN A 105 -12.65 14.59 -12.81
C ASN A 105 -14.12 14.16 -12.85
N VAL A 106 -14.51 13.20 -12.00
CA VAL A 106 -15.93 12.79 -11.88
C VAL A 106 -16.80 13.93 -11.40
N THR A 107 -16.34 14.70 -10.40
CA THR A 107 -17.06 15.87 -9.89
C THR A 107 -17.17 16.97 -10.96
N ALA A 108 -16.18 17.09 -11.82
CA ALA A 108 -16.21 17.99 -12.96
C ALA A 108 -17.11 17.51 -14.13
N GLY A 109 -17.79 16.36 -13.97
CA GLY A 109 -18.73 15.83 -14.96
C GLY A 109 -18.15 14.84 -15.97
N ALA A 110 -16.90 14.41 -15.80
CA ALA A 110 -16.32 13.38 -16.66
C ALA A 110 -16.97 12.02 -16.43
N ASN A 111 -17.09 11.24 -17.51
CA ASN A 111 -17.68 9.90 -17.44
C ASN A 111 -16.76 8.94 -16.68
N PRO A 112 -17.20 8.34 -15.54
CA PRO A 112 -16.38 7.45 -14.73
C PRO A 112 -15.87 6.21 -15.49
N MET A 113 -16.65 5.69 -16.44
CA MET A 113 -16.25 4.52 -17.24
C MET A 113 -15.11 4.85 -18.20
N LEU A 114 -15.09 6.05 -18.76
CA LEU A 114 -13.97 6.52 -19.61
C LEU A 114 -12.71 6.75 -18.77
N ILE A 115 -12.86 7.32 -17.57
CA ILE A 115 -11.75 7.48 -16.62
C ILE A 115 -11.16 6.12 -16.27
N ARG A 116 -11.99 5.13 -15.91
CA ARG A 116 -11.56 3.76 -15.63
C ARG A 116 -10.76 3.14 -16.79
N ASN A 117 -11.27 3.30 -18.02
CA ASN A 117 -10.57 2.78 -19.20
C ASN A 117 -9.22 3.48 -19.40
N GLY A 118 -9.16 4.80 -19.20
CA GLY A 118 -7.91 5.56 -19.26
C GLY A 118 -6.90 5.14 -18.22
N ILE A 119 -7.34 4.91 -16.97
CA ILE A 119 -6.49 4.39 -15.90
C ILE A 119 -5.91 3.03 -16.28
N ASN A 120 -6.73 2.10 -16.78
CA ASN A 120 -6.26 0.77 -17.18
C ASN A 120 -5.18 0.83 -18.28
N VAL A 121 -5.36 1.70 -19.28
CA VAL A 121 -4.36 1.88 -20.35
C VAL A 121 -3.07 2.48 -19.78
N ALA A 122 -3.18 3.52 -18.94
CA ALA A 122 -2.03 4.16 -18.32
C ALA A 122 -1.24 3.21 -17.41
N VAL A 123 -1.94 2.42 -16.57
CA VAL A 123 -1.32 1.42 -15.70
C VAL A 123 -0.57 0.37 -16.52
N LYS A 124 -1.19 -0.17 -17.59
CA LYS A 124 -0.52 -1.14 -18.46
C LYS A 124 0.78 -0.56 -19.02
N LYS A 125 0.74 0.66 -19.56
CA LYS A 125 1.93 1.32 -20.10
C LYS A 125 2.99 1.59 -19.06
N ALA A 126 2.59 2.04 -17.86
CA ALA A 126 3.52 2.28 -16.75
C ALA A 126 4.21 0.97 -16.31
N VAL A 127 3.47 -0.14 -16.24
CA VAL A 127 4.05 -1.46 -15.90
C VAL A 127 5.05 -1.91 -16.96
N GLU A 128 4.74 -1.77 -18.26
CA GLU A 128 5.66 -2.09 -19.35
C GLU A 128 6.96 -1.29 -19.23
N GLU A 129 6.89 0.01 -18.97
CA GLU A 129 8.08 0.86 -18.81
C GLU A 129 8.88 0.52 -17.54
N ILE A 130 8.22 0.25 -16.43
CA ILE A 130 8.89 -0.19 -15.19
C ILE A 130 9.64 -1.50 -15.43
N GLN A 131 9.03 -2.46 -16.11
CA GLN A 131 9.68 -3.73 -16.45
C GLN A 131 10.88 -3.51 -17.38
N ALA A 132 10.78 -2.60 -18.35
CA ALA A 132 11.88 -2.29 -19.27
C ALA A 132 13.10 -1.65 -18.59
N ILE A 133 12.89 -0.87 -17.52
CA ILE A 133 13.99 -0.23 -16.77
C ILE A 133 14.43 -1.06 -15.55
N SER A 134 13.71 -2.13 -15.19
CA SER A 134 14.08 -2.98 -14.07
C SER A 134 15.39 -3.72 -14.34
N LYS A 135 16.17 -3.90 -13.28
CA LYS A 135 17.40 -4.70 -13.33
C LYS A 135 17.16 -6.01 -12.59
N PRO A 136 17.56 -7.15 -13.18
CA PRO A 136 17.48 -8.41 -12.45
C PRO A 136 18.40 -8.36 -11.23
N VAL A 137 17.97 -9.03 -10.15
CA VAL A 137 18.79 -9.19 -8.95
C VAL A 137 19.73 -10.36 -9.21
N GLU A 138 21.03 -10.08 -9.24
CA GLU A 138 22.08 -11.05 -9.54
C GLU A 138 23.10 -11.13 -8.38
N GLY A 139 23.24 -12.35 -7.85
CA GLY A 139 24.24 -12.62 -6.83
C GLY A 139 23.92 -12.11 -5.40
N LYS A 140 24.80 -12.48 -4.50
CA LYS A 140 24.63 -12.27 -3.06
C LYS A 140 24.55 -10.79 -2.65
N GLU A 141 25.31 -9.93 -3.29
CA GLU A 141 25.39 -8.52 -2.94
C GLU A 141 24.07 -7.79 -3.23
N ASP A 142 23.46 -8.07 -4.39
CA ASP A 142 22.18 -7.49 -4.74
C ASP A 142 21.05 -8.01 -3.84
N ILE A 143 21.06 -9.30 -3.52
CA ILE A 143 20.13 -9.91 -2.55
C ILE A 143 20.27 -9.22 -1.20
N SER A 144 21.51 -9.02 -0.72
CA SER A 144 21.76 -8.32 0.54
C SER A 144 21.24 -6.89 0.53
N ARG A 145 21.42 -6.14 -0.56
CA ARG A 145 20.89 -4.77 -0.69
C ARG A 145 19.38 -4.72 -0.67
N VAL A 146 18.72 -5.59 -1.43
CA VAL A 146 17.24 -5.65 -1.45
C VAL A 146 16.69 -6.02 -0.08
N ALA A 147 17.27 -7.03 0.56
CA ALA A 147 16.87 -7.46 1.90
C ALA A 147 17.12 -6.39 2.98
N ALA A 148 18.26 -5.67 2.89
CA ALA A 148 18.58 -4.58 3.81
C ALA A 148 17.61 -3.40 3.68
N ILE A 149 17.19 -3.06 2.46
CA ILE A 149 16.18 -2.01 2.24
C ILE A 149 14.83 -2.42 2.85
N SER A 150 14.40 -3.66 2.64
CA SER A 150 13.13 -4.16 3.15
C SER A 150 13.11 -4.28 4.68
N ALA A 151 14.22 -4.74 5.27
CA ALA A 151 14.37 -4.87 6.72
C ALA A 151 14.72 -3.54 7.42
N ALA A 152 15.13 -2.50 6.68
CA ALA A 152 15.75 -1.28 7.18
C ALA A 152 16.98 -1.55 8.09
N ASP A 153 17.70 -2.65 7.83
CA ASP A 153 18.84 -3.12 8.60
C ASP A 153 19.83 -3.87 7.71
N GLU A 154 21.10 -3.40 7.68
CA GLU A 154 22.15 -3.98 6.84
C GLU A 154 22.63 -5.37 7.34
N GLU A 155 22.61 -5.60 8.65
CA GLU A 155 23.02 -6.89 9.21
C GLU A 155 22.01 -7.98 8.90
N ILE A 156 20.73 -7.64 9.01
CA ILE A 156 19.62 -8.55 8.60
C ILE A 156 19.72 -8.83 7.10
N GLY A 157 19.99 -7.81 6.29
CA GLY A 157 20.19 -7.98 4.84
C GLY A 157 21.30 -8.98 4.50
N LYS A 158 22.43 -8.91 5.18
CA LYS A 158 23.56 -9.85 5.03
C LYS A 158 23.18 -11.27 5.46
N LEU A 159 22.51 -11.41 6.60
CA LEU A 159 22.06 -12.73 7.10
C LEU A 159 21.12 -13.41 6.13
N ILE A 160 20.18 -12.65 5.53
CA ILE A 160 19.26 -13.17 4.52
C ILE A 160 20.02 -13.60 3.27
N ALA A 161 20.97 -12.80 2.79
CA ALA A 161 21.78 -13.14 1.62
C ALA A 161 22.64 -14.39 1.86
N ASP A 162 23.23 -14.53 3.06
CA ASP A 162 23.99 -15.71 3.46
C ASP A 162 23.13 -16.96 3.49
N ALA A 163 21.90 -16.85 4.00
CA ALA A 163 20.95 -17.95 4.02
C ALA A 163 20.54 -18.35 2.58
N MET A 164 20.22 -17.38 1.73
CA MET A 164 19.84 -17.64 0.34
C MET A 164 20.98 -18.24 -0.48
N GLU A 165 22.21 -17.86 -0.24
CA GLU A 165 23.39 -18.47 -0.87
C GLU A 165 23.51 -19.97 -0.53
N LYS A 166 23.19 -20.35 0.72
CA LYS A 166 23.25 -21.75 1.18
C LYS A 166 22.10 -22.61 0.65
N VAL A 167 20.90 -22.05 0.54
CA VAL A 167 19.71 -22.81 0.10
C VAL A 167 19.42 -22.68 -1.39
N GLY A 168 20.10 -21.74 -2.07
CA GLY A 168 19.85 -21.41 -3.48
C GLY A 168 18.49 -20.76 -3.70
N ASN A 169 18.13 -20.58 -4.98
CA ASN A 169 16.82 -20.01 -5.36
C ASN A 169 15.64 -20.99 -5.19
N CYS A 170 15.90 -22.17 -4.67
CA CYS A 170 14.87 -23.16 -4.39
C CYS A 170 14.33 -22.92 -2.98
N LEU A 171 13.23 -22.20 -2.88
CA LEU A 171 12.43 -22.13 -1.66
C LEU A 171 11.80 -23.52 -1.44
N LEU A 172 12.55 -24.38 -0.77
CA LEU A 172 11.97 -25.61 -0.24
C LEU A 172 11.19 -25.27 1.04
N TYR A 173 9.96 -25.65 0.98
CA TYR A 173 9.01 -25.67 2.09
C TYR A 173 9.54 -26.41 3.29
#